data_0e4cf5d4b466d933d2e9a7d574a69474
#
_entry.id   0e4cf5d4b466d933d2e9a7d574a69474
#
_cell.length_a   1.000
_cell.length_b   1.000
_cell.length_c   1.000
_cell.angle_alpha   90.00
_cell.angle_beta   90.00
_cell.angle_gamma   90.00
#
_symmetry.space_group_name_H-M   'P 1'
#
loop_
_entity.id
_entity.type
_entity.pdbx_description
1 polymer ?
#
loop_
_entity_poly.entity_id
_entity_poly.type
_entity_poly.pdbx_seq_one_letter_code
_entity_poly.pdbx_strand_id
1 'polypeptide(L)'
;MNDIKRLAGYIGSYKKDMMLGALMVMIETAFELVIPIMIADLIDVGVANHDLAYIYSKGFQMGICALLALVTGLLYARFAARASYGWGAKIREAEYAKVMQYSFSNLDHFDTSSLITRMTTDVTVLQNLINSGFRPVTRGPSLLILGIGLSFWMNPKLAIVFLVCTPVLGIVLFLIVRKVAPMYTKLQTIVDRLNHVVQEGVTAIRAVKAFVRGEYEEEKFDAVNTDLSVSSEQTFHYAVLNLPAFQVVMYSAIVLIMWFGGNMILSGSLKVGDLTGFLSYVMQVVNALMMIANVFLLLTRSLASAHRIAEVLDERIVLKSPENGVQKVKDGSVDFEQVSFKYHKDAKAYALSDVDLHIKAGQTIGVVGGTGAAKTTLVQLIPRLYDATCGTVRVGGVDVKAYDLHALRAAVGIILQKNELFSGTIRDNLKWGDPDADDEKIWHACRVACADEFLERFPDGLDTMLVQGGNNLSGGQKQRLCIARALLASAKILIFDDSTSAVDTATEKKIRKELAKLGDMTKIIIAQRISSVIHTDRIVILDDGKIHNIGTHEQLLKEDAIYQEIYASQMKGGNSDGIENEEC
;
A
#
# COMPACT_ATOMS: atom_id res chain seq x y z
N MET A 1 17.56 9.78 2.99
CA MET A 1 17.52 11.20 2.54
C MET A 1 17.36 11.36 1.04
N ASN A 2 17.93 10.50 0.21
CA ASN A 2 17.76 10.57 -1.25
C ASN A 2 16.30 10.36 -1.67
N ASP A 3 15.58 9.42 -1.03
CA ASP A 3 14.18 9.10 -1.35
C ASP A 3 13.24 10.28 -1.07
N ILE A 4 13.41 10.97 0.08
CA ILE A 4 12.64 12.20 0.37
C ILE A 4 12.92 13.29 -0.67
N LYS A 5 14.19 13.49 -1.07
CA LYS A 5 14.53 14.48 -2.12
C LYS A 5 13.85 14.15 -3.43
N ARG A 6 13.79 12.88 -3.79
CA ARG A 6 13.11 12.41 -4.98
C ARG A 6 11.61 12.62 -4.91
N LEU A 7 10.98 12.21 -3.79
CA LEU A 7 9.56 12.40 -3.57
C LEU A 7 9.19 13.89 -3.48
N ALA A 8 10.09 14.76 -3.03
CA ALA A 8 9.93 16.21 -3.09
C ALA A 8 9.77 16.74 -4.53
N GLY A 9 10.24 16.00 -5.54
CA GLY A 9 9.97 16.32 -6.95
C GLY A 9 8.48 16.36 -7.29
N TYR A 10 7.66 15.54 -6.63
CA TYR A 10 6.21 15.50 -6.80
C TYR A 10 5.45 16.69 -6.16
N ILE A 11 6.14 17.55 -5.41
CA ILE A 11 5.52 18.78 -4.86
C ILE A 11 5.02 19.69 -5.98
N GLY A 12 5.72 19.75 -7.12
CA GLY A 12 5.26 20.43 -8.34
C GLY A 12 4.76 21.85 -8.09
N SER A 13 3.48 22.10 -8.36
CA SER A 13 2.80 23.38 -8.19
C SER A 13 2.71 23.88 -6.75
N TYR A 14 2.81 22.99 -5.76
CA TYR A 14 2.70 23.31 -4.33
C TYR A 14 4.00 23.87 -3.71
N LYS A 15 5.10 23.95 -4.48
CA LYS A 15 6.37 24.59 -4.02
C LYS A 15 6.14 26.02 -3.56
N LYS A 16 5.29 26.78 -4.24
CA LYS A 16 4.95 28.16 -3.87
C LYS A 16 4.26 28.22 -2.51
N ASP A 17 3.29 27.35 -2.28
CA ASP A 17 2.58 27.27 -1.00
C ASP A 17 3.55 26.91 0.15
N MET A 18 4.50 26.00 -0.08
CA MET A 18 5.51 25.64 0.90
C MET A 18 6.46 26.80 1.23
N MET A 19 6.91 27.55 0.21
CA MET A 19 7.76 28.73 0.42
C MET A 19 7.01 29.86 1.13
N LEU A 20 5.75 30.12 0.74
CA LEU A 20 4.91 31.10 1.43
C LEU A 20 4.64 30.69 2.87
N GLY A 21 4.41 29.41 3.12
CA GLY A 21 4.28 28.87 4.49
C GLY A 21 5.54 29.12 5.33
N ALA A 22 6.74 28.84 4.79
CA ALA A 22 8.00 29.13 5.47
C ALA A 22 8.12 30.62 5.80
N LEU A 23 7.84 31.50 4.84
CA LEU A 23 7.89 32.94 5.04
C LEU A 23 6.92 33.39 6.14
N MET A 24 5.69 32.86 6.15
CA MET A 24 4.70 33.22 7.18
C MET A 24 5.15 32.81 8.58
N VAL A 25 5.77 31.61 8.74
CA VAL A 25 6.35 31.19 10.03
C VAL A 25 7.50 32.09 10.46
N MET A 26 8.37 32.51 9.55
CA MET A 26 9.46 33.42 9.88
C MET A 26 8.94 34.79 10.33
N ILE A 27 7.93 35.33 9.66
CA ILE A 27 7.26 36.61 10.02
C ILE A 27 6.55 36.46 11.38
N GLU A 28 5.81 35.38 11.60
CA GLU A 28 5.18 35.06 12.89
C GLU A 28 6.22 35.05 14.02
N THR A 29 7.33 34.35 13.81
CA THR A 29 8.43 34.25 14.77
C THR A 29 9.06 35.61 15.06
N ALA A 30 9.22 36.47 14.05
CA ALA A 30 9.74 37.80 14.24
C ALA A 30 8.82 38.67 15.12
N PHE A 31 7.50 38.66 14.89
CA PHE A 31 6.55 39.37 15.73
C PHE A 31 6.56 38.89 17.18
N GLU A 32 6.63 37.58 17.41
CA GLU A 32 6.71 36.99 18.75
C GLU A 32 8.00 37.39 19.49
N LEU A 33 9.13 37.47 18.78
CA LEU A 33 10.41 37.84 19.38
C LEU A 33 10.53 39.33 19.72
N VAL A 34 9.74 40.19 19.09
CA VAL A 34 9.71 41.62 19.37
C VAL A 34 8.93 41.92 20.67
N ILE A 35 7.96 41.09 21.05
CA ILE A 35 7.12 41.31 22.23
C ILE A 35 7.94 41.41 23.52
N PRO A 36 8.93 40.55 23.85
CA PRO A 36 9.77 40.69 25.03
C PRO A 36 10.53 42.02 25.11
N ILE A 37 11.00 42.54 23.95
CA ILE A 37 11.65 43.87 23.92
C ILE A 37 10.67 44.97 24.26
N MET A 38 9.45 44.89 23.72
CA MET A 38 8.40 45.87 24.04
C MET A 38 7.97 45.79 25.49
N ILE A 39 7.98 44.60 26.12
CA ILE A 39 7.74 44.45 27.58
C ILE A 39 8.86 45.13 28.36
N ALA A 40 10.12 44.94 27.96
CA ALA A 40 11.25 45.60 28.60
C ALA A 40 11.10 47.12 28.55
N ASP A 41 10.84 47.68 27.37
CA ASP A 41 10.60 49.13 27.20
C ASP A 41 9.40 49.64 28.04
N LEU A 42 8.32 48.87 28.07
CA LEU A 42 7.12 49.24 28.84
C LEU A 42 7.43 49.37 30.33
N ILE A 43 8.24 48.46 30.87
CA ILE A 43 8.65 48.48 32.29
C ILE A 43 9.64 49.61 32.54
N ASP A 44 10.69 49.72 31.72
CA ASP A 44 11.83 50.61 31.97
C ASP A 44 11.53 52.08 31.67
N VAL A 45 10.55 52.37 30.82
CA VAL A 45 10.16 53.75 30.48
C VAL A 45 8.76 54.06 31.00
N GLY A 46 7.77 53.23 30.74
CA GLY A 46 6.38 53.50 31.09
C GLY A 46 6.12 53.42 32.58
N VAL A 47 6.48 52.27 33.21
CA VAL A 47 6.24 52.05 34.63
C VAL A 47 7.20 52.87 35.47
N ALA A 48 8.47 52.92 35.11
CA ALA A 48 9.50 53.66 35.89
C ALA A 48 9.23 55.16 35.94
N ASN A 49 8.66 55.75 34.86
CA ASN A 49 8.33 57.18 34.83
C ASN A 49 6.85 57.47 35.15
N HIS A 50 6.06 56.48 35.53
CA HIS A 50 4.60 56.60 35.77
C HIS A 50 3.83 57.17 34.57
N ASP A 51 4.30 56.94 33.30
CA ASP A 51 3.70 57.44 32.07
C ASP A 51 2.64 56.47 31.56
N LEU A 52 1.39 56.69 31.92
CA LEU A 52 0.25 55.92 31.48
C LEU A 52 0.03 55.96 29.94
N ALA A 53 0.31 57.12 29.31
CA ALA A 53 0.12 57.27 27.86
C ALA A 53 1.11 56.34 27.10
N TYR A 54 2.36 56.28 27.56
CA TYR A 54 3.37 55.37 27.02
C TYR A 54 2.97 53.91 27.20
N ILE A 55 2.48 53.56 28.42
CA ILE A 55 2.02 52.18 28.71
C ILE A 55 0.90 51.76 27.77
N TYR A 56 -0.12 52.59 27.60
CA TYR A 56 -1.23 52.32 26.67
C TYR A 56 -0.76 52.21 25.20
N SER A 57 0.14 53.06 24.76
CA SER A 57 0.69 53.04 23.40
C SER A 57 1.51 51.77 23.17
N LYS A 58 2.38 51.39 24.08
CA LYS A 58 3.16 50.12 23.96
C LYS A 58 2.28 48.89 24.06
N GLY A 59 1.31 48.87 24.98
CA GLY A 59 0.31 47.79 25.05
C GLY A 59 -0.49 47.61 23.77
N PHE A 60 -0.90 48.72 23.15
CA PHE A 60 -1.59 48.67 21.86
C PHE A 60 -0.67 48.12 20.73
N GLN A 61 0.59 48.56 20.68
CA GLN A 61 1.57 48.03 19.72
C GLN A 61 1.81 46.52 19.92
N MET A 62 1.93 46.05 21.16
CA MET A 62 2.04 44.61 21.48
C MET A 62 0.80 43.84 21.00
N GLY A 63 -0.40 44.42 21.20
CA GLY A 63 -1.65 43.87 20.70
C GLY A 63 -1.65 43.71 19.18
N ILE A 64 -1.14 44.71 18.44
CA ILE A 64 -0.98 44.65 16.98
C ILE A 64 0.02 43.54 16.61
N CYS A 65 1.18 43.46 17.27
CA CYS A 65 2.15 42.39 17.00
C CYS A 65 1.55 41.00 17.24
N ALA A 66 0.80 40.82 18.32
CA ALA A 66 0.11 39.56 18.61
C ALA A 66 -0.94 39.22 17.55
N LEU A 67 -1.71 40.21 17.09
CA LEU A 67 -2.69 40.04 16.00
C LEU A 67 -2.02 39.66 14.68
N LEU A 68 -0.90 40.31 14.33
CA LEU A 68 -0.14 39.99 13.13
C LEU A 68 0.48 38.59 13.21
N ALA A 69 0.99 38.19 14.37
CA ALA A 69 1.46 36.83 14.60
C ALA A 69 0.34 35.80 14.43
N LEU A 70 -0.87 36.09 14.95
CA LEU A 70 -2.05 35.23 14.75
C LEU A 70 -2.41 35.10 13.27
N VAL A 71 -2.49 36.21 12.54
CA VAL A 71 -2.86 36.22 11.11
C VAL A 71 -1.83 35.44 10.29
N THR A 72 -0.52 35.66 10.53
CA THR A 72 0.55 34.94 9.83
C THR A 72 0.55 33.45 10.17
N GLY A 73 0.25 33.08 11.42
CA GLY A 73 0.08 31.70 11.85
C GLY A 73 -1.10 30.99 11.16
N LEU A 74 -2.23 31.68 11.01
CA LEU A 74 -3.40 31.17 10.26
C LEU A 74 -3.09 31.00 8.76
N LEU A 75 -2.41 31.96 8.16
CA LEU A 75 -1.97 31.87 6.75
C LEU A 75 -0.99 30.72 6.56
N TYR A 76 -0.03 30.55 7.49
CA TYR A 76 0.84 29.37 7.49
C TYR A 76 0.04 28.07 7.48
N ALA A 77 -0.90 27.90 8.41
CA ALA A 77 -1.70 26.68 8.52
C ALA A 77 -2.42 26.35 7.20
N ARG A 78 -2.97 27.37 6.52
CA ARG A 78 -3.61 27.22 5.21
C ARG A 78 -2.62 26.75 4.14
N PHE A 79 -1.45 27.41 4.03
CA PHE A 79 -0.43 27.05 3.03
C PHE A 79 0.18 25.67 3.31
N ALA A 80 0.47 25.34 4.57
CA ALA A 80 1.02 24.06 4.97
C ALA A 80 0.03 22.92 4.67
N ALA A 81 -1.24 23.09 5.01
CA ALA A 81 -2.27 22.10 4.71
C ALA A 81 -2.40 21.87 3.19
N ARG A 82 -2.48 22.95 2.39
CA ARG A 82 -2.57 22.85 0.93
C ARG A 82 -1.35 22.16 0.33
N ALA A 83 -0.15 22.49 0.77
CA ALA A 83 1.09 21.87 0.31
C ALA A 83 1.15 20.38 0.70
N SER A 84 0.84 20.05 1.96
CA SER A 84 0.87 18.71 2.51
C SER A 84 -0.10 17.76 1.78
N TYR A 85 -1.39 18.12 1.78
CA TYR A 85 -2.42 17.27 1.16
C TYR A 85 -2.29 17.19 -0.35
N GLY A 86 -1.92 18.30 -1.01
CA GLY A 86 -1.67 18.34 -2.44
C GLY A 86 -0.48 17.46 -2.85
N TRP A 87 0.61 17.50 -2.09
CA TRP A 87 1.75 16.61 -2.31
C TRP A 87 1.40 15.15 -2.13
N GLY A 88 0.69 14.79 -1.05
CA GLY A 88 0.24 13.42 -0.83
C GLY A 88 -0.70 12.92 -1.92
N ALA A 89 -1.59 13.77 -2.44
CA ALA A 89 -2.45 13.41 -3.57
C ALA A 89 -1.62 13.08 -4.83
N LYS A 90 -0.58 13.87 -5.12
CA LYS A 90 0.30 13.63 -6.28
C LYS A 90 1.15 12.36 -6.12
N ILE A 91 1.58 12.03 -4.92
CA ILE A 91 2.29 10.76 -4.66
C ILE A 91 1.33 9.59 -4.90
N ARG A 92 0.11 9.61 -4.33
CA ARG A 92 -0.89 8.54 -4.55
C ARG A 92 -1.23 8.35 -6.02
N GLU A 93 -1.43 9.45 -6.74
CA GLU A 93 -1.67 9.43 -8.20
C GLU A 93 -0.53 8.72 -8.93
N ALA A 94 0.73 9.07 -8.60
CA ALA A 94 1.91 8.47 -9.21
C ALA A 94 2.07 6.98 -8.85
N GLU A 95 1.88 6.61 -7.57
CA GLU A 95 1.94 5.22 -7.13
C GLU A 95 0.86 4.36 -7.80
N TYR A 96 -0.39 4.85 -7.82
CA TYR A 96 -1.50 4.14 -8.44
C TYR A 96 -1.26 3.94 -9.94
N ALA A 97 -0.88 5.00 -10.64
CA ALA A 97 -0.54 4.93 -12.07
C ALA A 97 0.61 3.95 -12.34
N LYS A 98 1.59 3.88 -11.44
CA LYS A 98 2.72 2.97 -11.56
C LYS A 98 2.31 1.51 -11.34
N VAL A 99 1.50 1.24 -10.31
CA VAL A 99 1.00 -0.12 -10.01
C VAL A 99 0.08 -0.63 -11.11
N MET A 100 -0.73 0.23 -11.74
CA MET A 100 -1.53 -0.17 -12.90
C MET A 100 -0.70 -0.59 -14.12
N GLN A 101 0.58 -0.21 -14.19
CA GLN A 101 1.50 -0.61 -15.24
C GLN A 101 2.31 -1.87 -14.89
N TYR A 102 2.19 -2.40 -13.68
CA TYR A 102 2.93 -3.56 -13.24
C TYR A 102 2.52 -4.81 -14.04
N SER A 103 3.51 -5.65 -14.32
CA SER A 103 3.30 -7.01 -14.77
C SER A 103 2.98 -7.93 -13.58
N PHE A 104 2.51 -9.15 -13.86
CA PHE A 104 2.30 -10.15 -12.82
C PHE A 104 3.58 -10.43 -12.02
N SER A 105 4.73 -10.53 -12.70
CA SER A 105 6.02 -10.71 -12.04
C SER A 105 6.42 -9.55 -11.11
N ASN A 106 5.99 -8.32 -11.38
CA ASN A 106 6.16 -7.21 -10.45
C ASN A 106 5.22 -7.34 -9.25
N LEU A 107 3.97 -7.76 -9.47
CA LEU A 107 2.99 -7.95 -8.39
C LEU A 107 3.38 -9.11 -7.46
N ASP A 108 4.07 -10.13 -7.96
CA ASP A 108 4.58 -11.23 -7.14
C ASP A 108 5.64 -10.79 -6.10
N HIS A 109 6.29 -9.62 -6.32
CA HIS A 109 7.24 -9.03 -5.37
C HIS A 109 6.57 -8.26 -4.24
N PHE A 110 5.30 -7.88 -4.39
CA PHE A 110 4.58 -7.05 -3.43
C PHE A 110 3.27 -7.68 -2.98
N ASP A 111 3.10 -7.87 -1.70
CA ASP A 111 1.78 -8.21 -1.16
C ASP A 111 0.79 -7.07 -1.41
N THR A 112 -0.44 -7.40 -1.81
CA THR A 112 -1.51 -6.42 -2.03
C THR A 112 -1.76 -5.56 -0.79
N SER A 113 -1.74 -6.13 0.41
CA SER A 113 -1.87 -5.42 1.68
C SER A 113 -0.75 -4.39 1.90
N SER A 114 0.47 -4.74 1.50
CA SER A 114 1.64 -3.86 1.55
C SER A 114 1.48 -2.68 0.58
N LEU A 115 1.03 -2.91 -0.65
CA LEU A 115 0.76 -1.83 -1.63
C LEU A 115 -0.31 -0.87 -1.12
N ILE A 116 -1.40 -1.38 -0.56
CA ILE A 116 -2.46 -0.56 0.05
C ILE A 116 -1.88 0.31 1.17
N THR A 117 -1.08 -0.26 2.07
CA THR A 117 -0.45 0.46 3.18
C THR A 117 0.48 1.58 2.68
N ARG A 118 1.25 1.33 1.61
CA ARG A 118 2.15 2.32 0.99
C ARG A 118 1.37 3.51 0.43
N MET A 119 0.28 3.25 -0.30
CA MET A 119 -0.58 4.30 -0.88
C MET A 119 -1.42 5.07 0.15
N THR A 120 -1.68 4.50 1.33
CA THR A 120 -2.54 5.10 2.36
C THR A 120 -1.73 5.62 3.54
N THR A 121 -1.29 4.73 4.40
CA THR A 121 -0.63 5.06 5.68
C THR A 121 0.73 5.73 5.46
N ASP A 122 1.58 5.20 4.58
CA ASP A 122 2.91 5.75 4.34
C ASP A 122 2.84 7.15 3.72
N VAL A 123 1.95 7.38 2.77
CA VAL A 123 1.72 8.72 2.23
C VAL A 123 1.19 9.67 3.31
N THR A 124 0.32 9.20 4.22
CA THR A 124 -0.17 10.00 5.35
C THR A 124 0.96 10.37 6.31
N VAL A 125 1.91 9.47 6.57
CA VAL A 125 3.12 9.78 7.38
C VAL A 125 3.95 10.89 6.72
N LEU A 126 4.12 10.86 5.40
CA LEU A 126 4.81 11.93 4.66
C LEU A 126 4.02 13.24 4.66
N GLN A 127 2.69 13.20 4.53
CA GLN A 127 1.85 14.39 4.69
C GLN A 127 2.04 15.03 6.06
N ASN A 128 2.09 14.23 7.13
CA ASN A 128 2.30 14.71 8.49
C ASN A 128 3.70 15.31 8.70
N LEU A 129 4.70 14.83 7.97
CA LEU A 129 6.03 15.46 7.98
C LEU A 129 5.96 16.93 7.52
N ILE A 130 5.16 17.24 6.49
CA ILE A 130 4.97 18.63 6.06
C ILE A 130 4.00 19.35 7.00
N ASN A 131 2.83 18.80 7.26
CA ASN A 131 1.78 19.48 8.01
C ASN A 131 2.19 19.83 9.46
N SER A 132 2.77 18.87 10.17
CA SER A 132 3.14 18.99 11.58
C SER A 132 4.63 19.23 11.80
N GLY A 133 5.49 18.77 10.87
CA GLY A 133 6.96 18.86 11.00
C GLY A 133 7.54 20.15 10.42
N PHE A 134 6.93 20.73 9.41
CA PHE A 134 7.50 21.88 8.70
C PHE A 134 7.59 23.14 9.58
N ARG A 135 6.57 23.41 10.41
CA ARG A 135 6.58 24.54 11.36
C ARG A 135 7.71 24.41 12.39
N PRO A 136 7.86 23.31 13.15
CA PRO A 136 8.98 23.10 14.05
C PRO A 136 10.35 23.18 13.38
N VAL A 137 10.49 22.64 12.16
CA VAL A 137 11.74 22.69 11.37
C VAL A 137 12.13 24.11 11.00
N THR A 138 11.16 24.98 10.71
CA THR A 138 11.42 26.37 10.33
C THR A 138 11.50 27.28 11.54
N ARG A 139 10.53 27.17 12.46
CA ARG A 139 10.42 28.03 13.64
C ARG A 139 11.48 27.74 14.70
N GLY A 140 11.78 26.44 14.97
CA GLY A 140 12.75 26.06 16.00
C GLY A 140 14.13 26.71 15.78
N PRO A 141 14.80 26.50 14.65
CA PRO A 141 16.08 27.16 14.35
C PRO A 141 15.98 28.69 14.32
N SER A 142 14.89 29.25 13.80
CA SER A 142 14.68 30.70 13.76
C SER A 142 14.58 31.31 15.16
N LEU A 143 13.78 30.70 16.05
CA LEU A 143 13.67 31.11 17.46
C LEU A 143 15.02 30.98 18.19
N LEU A 144 15.75 29.90 17.94
CA LEU A 144 17.05 29.67 18.56
C LEU A 144 18.06 30.77 18.15
N ILE A 145 18.24 30.97 16.85
CA ILE A 145 19.21 31.90 16.29
C ILE A 145 18.83 33.35 16.60
N LEU A 146 17.59 33.74 16.32
CA LEU A 146 17.14 35.11 16.56
C LEU A 146 16.98 35.42 18.05
N GLY A 147 16.47 34.46 18.84
CA GLY A 147 16.30 34.65 20.30
C GLY A 147 17.64 34.82 21.00
N ILE A 148 18.63 34.00 20.67
CA ILE A 148 20.01 34.18 21.21
C ILE A 148 20.60 35.49 20.68
N GLY A 149 20.45 35.80 19.38
CA GLY A 149 20.96 37.04 18.79
C GLY A 149 20.40 38.31 19.45
N LEU A 150 19.07 38.33 19.65
CA LEU A 150 18.42 39.45 20.36
C LEU A 150 18.85 39.56 21.84
N SER A 151 19.07 38.42 22.51
CA SER A 151 19.62 38.40 23.87
C SER A 151 21.02 38.98 23.91
N PHE A 152 21.89 38.68 22.95
CA PHE A 152 23.22 39.31 22.83
C PHE A 152 23.13 40.81 22.55
N TRP A 153 22.18 41.25 21.74
CA TRP A 153 21.93 42.66 21.45
C TRP A 153 21.49 43.44 22.72
N MET A 154 20.62 42.83 23.54
CA MET A 154 20.16 43.45 24.79
C MET A 154 21.30 43.52 25.83
N ASN A 155 21.94 42.41 26.16
CA ASN A 155 23.06 42.36 27.10
C ASN A 155 23.97 41.15 26.85
N PRO A 156 25.20 41.37 26.30
CA PRO A 156 26.14 40.30 26.00
C PRO A 156 26.56 39.44 27.22
N LYS A 157 26.67 40.04 28.39
CA LYS A 157 27.10 39.32 29.61
C LYS A 157 26.05 38.33 30.09
N LEU A 158 24.77 38.70 30.06
CA LEU A 158 23.68 37.79 30.42
C LEU A 158 23.43 36.73 29.32
N ALA A 159 23.66 37.09 28.08
CA ALA A 159 23.48 36.17 26.94
C ALA A 159 24.44 34.97 26.99
N ILE A 160 25.58 35.05 27.71
CA ILE A 160 26.49 33.92 27.92
C ILE A 160 25.76 32.75 28.61
N VAL A 161 24.76 33.03 29.47
CA VAL A 161 23.96 31.98 30.11
C VAL A 161 23.30 31.07 29.04
N PHE A 162 22.78 31.64 27.95
CA PHE A 162 22.21 30.84 26.84
C PHE A 162 23.28 30.02 26.15
N LEU A 163 24.49 30.60 25.96
CA LEU A 163 25.59 29.91 25.32
C LEU A 163 26.04 28.66 26.08
N VAL A 164 25.87 28.66 27.42
CA VAL A 164 26.20 27.52 28.28
C VAL A 164 25.00 26.57 28.43
N CYS A 165 23.81 27.08 28.75
CA CYS A 165 22.65 26.26 29.05
C CYS A 165 22.12 25.53 27.81
N THR A 166 22.18 26.13 26.60
CA THR A 166 21.69 25.54 25.37
C THR A 166 22.47 24.26 24.95
N PRO A 167 23.83 24.27 24.90
CA PRO A 167 24.58 23.04 24.65
C PRO A 167 24.43 21.99 25.75
N VAL A 168 24.36 22.40 27.03
CA VAL A 168 24.13 21.46 28.13
C VAL A 168 22.81 20.74 27.95
N LEU A 169 21.71 21.45 27.64
CA LEU A 169 20.42 20.83 27.36
C LEU A 169 20.51 19.93 26.15
N GLY A 170 21.17 20.39 25.07
CA GLY A 170 21.35 19.59 23.84
C GLY A 170 22.07 18.27 24.13
N ILE A 171 23.14 18.28 24.92
CA ILE A 171 23.88 17.08 25.32
C ILE A 171 22.99 16.14 26.15
N VAL A 172 22.30 16.67 27.17
CA VAL A 172 21.42 15.88 28.03
C VAL A 172 20.32 15.22 27.23
N LEU A 173 19.65 15.97 26.36
CA LEU A 173 18.61 15.43 25.45
C LEU A 173 19.19 14.37 24.51
N PHE A 174 20.36 14.60 23.93
CA PHE A 174 21.04 13.62 23.07
C PHE A 174 21.33 12.31 23.80
N LEU A 175 21.83 12.38 25.04
CA LEU A 175 22.10 11.18 25.84
C LEU A 175 20.82 10.40 26.18
N ILE A 176 19.74 11.10 26.54
CA ILE A 176 18.43 10.48 26.79
C ILE A 176 17.91 9.81 25.51
N VAL A 177 17.90 10.52 24.38
CA VAL A 177 17.41 9.99 23.11
C VAL A 177 18.24 8.78 22.66
N ARG A 178 19.57 8.85 22.78
CA ARG A 178 20.46 7.73 22.45
C ARG A 178 20.17 6.47 23.27
N LYS A 179 19.74 6.62 24.53
CA LYS A 179 19.37 5.51 25.41
C LYS A 179 17.96 4.98 25.08
N VAL A 180 17.02 5.86 24.84
CA VAL A 180 15.59 5.55 24.70
C VAL A 180 15.25 5.05 23.29
N ALA A 181 15.93 5.53 22.26
CA ALA A 181 15.64 5.14 20.86
C ALA A 181 15.69 3.61 20.63
N PRO A 182 16.73 2.86 21.06
CA PRO A 182 16.76 1.41 20.88
C PRO A 182 15.68 0.69 21.71
N MET A 183 15.27 1.26 22.84
CA MET A 183 14.19 0.71 23.68
C MET A 183 12.84 0.83 22.96
N TYR A 184 12.57 1.97 22.30
CA TYR A 184 11.38 2.12 21.45
C TYR A 184 11.37 1.13 20.27
N THR A 185 12.53 0.86 19.65
CA THR A 185 12.62 -0.13 18.58
C THR A 185 12.28 -1.54 19.10
N LYS A 186 12.83 -1.93 20.28
CA LYS A 186 12.48 -3.20 20.93
C LYS A 186 10.99 -3.26 21.29
N LEU A 187 10.44 -2.19 21.85
CA LEU A 187 9.02 -2.08 22.18
C LEU A 187 8.15 -2.30 20.93
N GLN A 188 8.50 -1.66 19.81
CA GLN A 188 7.79 -1.85 18.54
C GLN A 188 7.80 -3.32 18.09
N THR A 189 8.93 -4.01 18.19
CA THR A 189 9.03 -5.45 17.84
C THR A 189 8.09 -6.31 18.70
N ILE A 190 7.91 -5.96 19.98
CA ILE A 190 6.98 -6.67 20.87
C ILE A 190 5.53 -6.37 20.47
N VAL A 191 5.20 -5.12 20.12
CA VAL A 191 3.88 -4.73 19.61
C VAL A 191 3.56 -5.51 18.33
N ASP A 192 4.52 -5.64 17.41
CA ASP A 192 4.34 -6.40 16.16
C ASP A 192 4.08 -7.89 16.46
N ARG A 193 4.79 -8.49 17.45
CA ARG A 193 4.54 -9.86 17.92
C ARG A 193 3.14 -10.00 18.52
N LEU A 194 2.70 -9.03 19.33
CA LEU A 194 1.35 -9.02 19.90
C LEU A 194 0.29 -8.99 18.79
N ASN A 195 0.46 -8.08 17.82
CA ASN A 195 -0.44 -7.99 16.67
C ASN A 195 -0.52 -9.31 15.89
N HIS A 196 0.62 -10.00 15.71
CA HIS A 196 0.66 -11.31 15.04
C HIS A 196 -0.15 -12.36 15.81
N VAL A 197 0.03 -12.46 17.14
CA VAL A 197 -0.72 -13.39 17.98
C VAL A 197 -2.22 -13.12 17.92
N VAL A 198 -2.62 -11.85 18.03
CA VAL A 198 -4.04 -11.46 17.93
C VAL A 198 -4.61 -11.77 16.54
N GLN A 199 -3.89 -11.44 15.49
CA GLN A 199 -4.33 -11.69 14.11
C GLN A 199 -4.49 -13.19 13.85
N GLU A 200 -3.53 -14.02 14.28
CA GLU A 200 -3.58 -15.47 14.16
C GLU A 200 -4.80 -16.04 14.90
N GLY A 201 -4.98 -15.70 16.20
CA GLY A 201 -6.08 -16.17 17.02
C GLY A 201 -7.46 -15.76 16.49
N VAL A 202 -7.61 -14.50 16.02
CA VAL A 202 -8.88 -14.00 15.45
C VAL A 202 -9.16 -14.63 14.08
N THR A 203 -8.16 -14.76 13.23
CA THR A 203 -8.33 -15.39 11.91
C THR A 203 -8.71 -16.87 12.06
N ALA A 204 -8.08 -17.57 12.98
CA ALA A 204 -8.32 -18.98 13.26
C ALA A 204 -9.40 -19.22 14.34
N ILE A 205 -10.19 -18.22 14.74
CA ILE A 205 -11.12 -18.31 15.89
C ILE A 205 -12.07 -19.51 15.82
N ARG A 206 -12.52 -19.89 14.62
CA ARG A 206 -13.38 -21.05 14.42
C ARG A 206 -12.65 -22.35 14.77
N ALA A 207 -11.37 -22.46 14.39
CA ALA A 207 -10.54 -23.62 14.74
C ALA A 207 -10.25 -23.64 16.25
N VAL A 208 -9.88 -22.49 16.83
CA VAL A 208 -9.67 -22.36 18.29
C VAL A 208 -10.90 -22.83 19.06
N LYS A 209 -12.10 -22.44 18.66
CA LYS A 209 -13.35 -22.87 19.28
C LYS A 209 -13.66 -24.34 19.02
N ALA A 210 -13.45 -24.83 17.79
CA ALA A 210 -13.72 -26.23 17.43
C ALA A 210 -12.81 -27.22 18.19
N PHE A 211 -11.55 -26.84 18.42
CA PHE A 211 -10.59 -27.68 19.16
C PHE A 211 -10.50 -27.37 20.66
N VAL A 212 -11.37 -26.47 21.18
CA VAL A 212 -11.43 -26.07 22.60
C VAL A 212 -10.05 -25.59 23.12
N ARG A 213 -9.33 -24.80 22.29
CA ARG A 213 -7.97 -24.32 22.61
C ARG A 213 -7.94 -22.86 23.07
N GLY A 214 -9.03 -22.36 23.63
CA GLY A 214 -9.13 -20.97 24.12
C GLY A 214 -8.07 -20.64 25.17
N GLU A 215 -7.91 -21.45 26.20
CA GLU A 215 -6.94 -21.25 27.28
C GLU A 215 -5.49 -21.19 26.75
N TYR A 216 -5.13 -22.04 25.80
CA TYR A 216 -3.80 -22.03 25.17
C TYR A 216 -3.52 -20.71 24.43
N GLU A 217 -4.50 -20.19 23.70
CA GLU A 217 -4.33 -18.90 23.00
C GLU A 217 -4.32 -17.71 23.99
N GLU A 218 -5.06 -17.79 25.09
CA GLU A 218 -5.01 -16.83 26.19
C GLU A 218 -3.63 -16.80 26.86
N GLU A 219 -3.05 -17.95 27.20
CA GLU A 219 -1.69 -18.04 27.75
C GLU A 219 -0.64 -17.47 26.80
N LYS A 220 -0.74 -17.79 25.49
CA LYS A 220 0.15 -17.27 24.44
C LYS A 220 0.04 -15.74 24.33
N PHE A 221 -1.18 -15.20 24.37
CA PHE A 221 -1.42 -13.76 24.38
C PHE A 221 -0.86 -13.12 25.65
N ASP A 222 -1.14 -13.67 26.82
CA ASP A 222 -0.75 -13.12 28.11
C ASP A 222 0.75 -13.04 28.29
N ALA A 223 1.48 -14.04 27.80
CA ALA A 223 2.94 -14.04 27.79
C ALA A 223 3.51 -12.83 26.99
N VAL A 224 2.97 -12.57 25.79
CA VAL A 224 3.43 -11.45 24.97
C VAL A 224 2.95 -10.11 25.52
N ASN A 225 1.74 -10.06 26.08
CA ASN A 225 1.17 -8.88 26.72
C ASN A 225 1.95 -8.47 27.96
N THR A 226 2.40 -9.43 28.74
CA THR A 226 3.28 -9.20 29.89
C THR A 226 4.65 -8.66 29.45
N ASP A 227 5.27 -9.24 28.41
CA ASP A 227 6.50 -8.72 27.81
C ASP A 227 6.32 -7.27 27.34
N LEU A 228 5.17 -6.95 26.72
CA LEU A 228 4.83 -5.61 26.27
C LEU A 228 4.73 -4.64 27.47
N SER A 229 4.02 -5.03 28.52
CA SER A 229 3.84 -4.23 29.73
C SER A 229 5.18 -3.90 30.37
N VAL A 230 6.02 -4.89 30.62
CA VAL A 230 7.35 -4.71 31.25
C VAL A 230 8.26 -3.84 30.37
N SER A 231 8.30 -4.11 29.04
CA SER A 231 9.13 -3.32 28.13
C SER A 231 8.62 -1.89 27.98
N SER A 232 7.31 -1.68 28.03
CA SER A 232 6.69 -0.35 28.03
C SER A 232 7.09 0.43 29.27
N GLU A 233 6.92 -0.17 30.46
CA GLU A 233 7.28 0.44 31.73
C GLU A 233 8.75 0.88 31.74
N GLN A 234 9.66 -0.02 31.35
CA GLN A 234 11.09 0.28 31.27
C GLN A 234 11.38 1.43 30.29
N THR A 235 10.75 1.42 29.12
CA THR A 235 10.96 2.43 28.09
C THR A 235 10.45 3.79 28.56
N PHE A 236 9.24 3.84 29.12
CA PHE A 236 8.65 5.07 29.61
C PHE A 236 9.37 5.60 30.86
N HIS A 237 9.91 4.75 31.71
CA HIS A 237 10.73 5.16 32.86
C HIS A 237 11.91 6.06 32.44
N TYR A 238 12.61 5.70 31.35
CA TYR A 238 13.67 6.54 30.80
C TYR A 238 13.14 7.72 29.97
N ALA A 239 12.06 7.52 29.22
CA ALA A 239 11.49 8.57 28.39
C ALA A 239 10.92 9.73 29.21
N VAL A 240 10.34 9.46 30.38
CA VAL A 240 9.82 10.48 31.30
C VAL A 240 10.92 11.42 31.82
N LEU A 241 12.18 10.96 31.89
CA LEU A 241 13.31 11.82 32.33
C LEU A 241 13.54 13.02 31.42
N ASN A 242 13.02 13.00 30.19
CA ASN A 242 13.15 14.09 29.23
C ASN A 242 12.54 15.41 29.79
N LEU A 243 11.34 15.34 30.36
CA LEU A 243 10.66 16.53 30.87
C LEU A 243 11.35 17.13 32.14
N PRO A 244 11.71 16.35 33.19
CA PRO A 244 12.48 16.84 34.29
C PRO A 244 13.85 17.41 33.89
N ALA A 245 14.57 16.74 32.99
CA ALA A 245 15.86 17.24 32.51
C ALA A 245 15.72 18.62 31.85
N PHE A 246 14.70 18.77 31.01
CA PHE A 246 14.35 20.06 30.42
C PHE A 246 14.05 21.12 31.50
N GLN A 247 13.20 20.78 32.48
CA GLN A 247 12.82 21.70 33.56
C GLN A 247 14.02 22.11 34.40
N VAL A 248 14.92 21.20 34.76
CA VAL A 248 16.13 21.50 35.54
C VAL A 248 17.01 22.52 34.81
N VAL A 249 17.28 22.31 33.53
CA VAL A 249 18.10 23.26 32.74
C VAL A 249 17.39 24.59 32.59
N MET A 250 16.08 24.60 32.35
CA MET A 250 15.28 25.81 32.24
C MET A 250 15.30 26.62 33.54
N TYR A 251 14.98 25.99 34.67
CA TYR A 251 14.99 26.69 35.98
C TYR A 251 16.39 27.10 36.39
N SER A 252 17.42 26.30 36.07
CA SER A 252 18.81 26.70 36.31
C SER A 252 19.17 27.95 35.51
N ALA A 253 18.78 28.04 34.25
CA ALA A 253 18.98 29.23 33.43
C ALA A 253 18.24 30.45 34.03
N ILE A 254 16.98 30.28 34.46
CA ILE A 254 16.21 31.35 35.12
C ILE A 254 16.91 31.81 36.38
N VAL A 255 17.35 30.91 37.28
CA VAL A 255 18.04 31.24 38.52
C VAL A 255 19.35 31.97 38.23
N LEU A 256 20.15 31.51 37.26
CA LEU A 256 21.40 32.17 36.87
C LEU A 256 21.14 33.58 36.32
N ILE A 257 20.15 33.75 35.47
CA ILE A 257 19.79 35.08 34.92
C ILE A 257 19.27 36.00 36.01
N MET A 258 18.44 35.50 36.94
CA MET A 258 17.97 36.28 38.06
C MET A 258 19.13 36.68 39.00
N TRP A 259 20.06 35.77 39.27
CA TRP A 259 21.22 36.03 40.14
C TRP A 259 22.17 37.07 39.52
N PHE A 260 22.63 36.81 38.27
CA PHE A 260 23.56 37.74 37.61
C PHE A 260 22.86 39.05 37.21
N GLY A 261 21.64 38.97 36.67
CA GLY A 261 20.86 40.14 36.30
C GLY A 261 20.47 41.00 37.49
N GLY A 262 20.10 40.40 38.63
CA GLY A 262 19.85 41.13 39.89
C GLY A 262 21.08 41.89 40.39
N ASN A 263 22.26 41.27 40.37
CA ASN A 263 23.51 41.95 40.71
C ASN A 263 23.85 43.11 39.75
N MET A 264 23.54 42.92 38.44
CA MET A 264 23.75 43.96 37.44
C MET A 264 22.76 45.13 37.58
N ILE A 265 21.54 44.87 38.04
CA ILE A 265 20.55 45.93 38.36
C ILE A 265 21.04 46.74 39.57
N LEU A 266 21.51 46.07 40.63
CA LEU A 266 22.04 46.75 41.82
C LEU A 266 23.27 47.61 41.48
N SER A 267 24.09 47.20 40.51
CA SER A 267 25.22 47.99 40.01
C SER A 267 24.83 49.07 38.98
N GLY A 268 23.58 49.20 38.63
CA GLY A 268 23.08 50.16 37.64
C GLY A 268 23.45 49.85 36.18
N SER A 269 23.98 48.63 35.91
CA SER A 269 24.43 48.21 34.56
C SER A 269 23.36 47.50 33.75
N LEU A 270 22.20 47.19 34.34
CA LEU A 270 21.04 46.54 33.67
C LEU A 270 19.75 47.18 34.21
N LYS A 271 18.73 47.28 33.36
CA LYS A 271 17.40 47.73 33.78
C LYS A 271 16.49 46.55 34.13
N VAL A 272 15.42 46.80 34.90
CA VAL A 272 14.49 45.76 35.37
C VAL A 272 13.70 45.16 34.19
N GLY A 273 13.32 46.00 33.22
CA GLY A 273 12.61 45.56 32.02
C GLY A 273 13.47 44.65 31.15
N ASP A 274 14.77 44.97 31.00
CA ASP A 274 15.69 44.07 30.25
C ASP A 274 15.75 42.68 30.87
N LEU A 275 15.81 42.58 32.22
CA LEU A 275 15.81 41.28 32.91
C LEU A 275 14.53 40.48 32.62
N THR A 276 13.37 41.15 32.60
CA THR A 276 12.08 40.52 32.27
C THR A 276 12.05 40.03 30.82
N GLY A 277 12.60 40.80 29.90
CA GLY A 277 12.78 40.40 28.50
C GLY A 277 13.64 39.15 28.34
N PHE A 278 14.77 39.09 29.07
CA PHE A 278 15.65 37.92 29.12
C PHE A 278 14.93 36.66 29.60
N LEU A 279 14.13 36.74 30.67
CA LEU A 279 13.35 35.60 31.16
C LEU A 279 12.38 35.08 30.12
N SER A 280 11.76 35.97 29.32
CA SER A 280 10.89 35.60 28.23
C SER A 280 11.67 34.87 27.12
N TYR A 281 12.88 35.29 26.78
CA TYR A 281 13.73 34.61 25.80
C TYR A 281 14.21 33.24 26.29
N VAL A 282 14.46 33.03 27.61
CA VAL A 282 14.76 31.69 28.14
C VAL A 282 13.68 30.71 27.73
N MET A 283 12.42 31.05 27.99
CA MET A 283 11.28 30.18 27.67
C MET A 283 11.19 29.86 26.17
N GLN A 284 11.43 30.85 25.30
CA GLN A 284 11.36 30.67 23.85
C GLN A 284 12.52 29.84 23.32
N VAL A 285 13.78 30.09 23.74
CA VAL A 285 14.96 29.34 23.30
C VAL A 285 14.88 27.88 23.75
N VAL A 286 14.43 27.63 24.95
CA VAL A 286 14.30 26.29 25.49
C VAL A 286 13.16 25.53 24.77
N ASN A 287 12.02 26.17 24.49
CA ASN A 287 10.95 25.60 23.67
C ASN A 287 11.41 25.31 22.24
N ALA A 288 12.26 26.14 21.64
CA ALA A 288 12.83 25.92 20.33
C ALA A 288 13.63 24.61 20.26
N LEU A 289 14.43 24.32 21.31
CA LEU A 289 15.18 23.05 21.39
C LEU A 289 14.25 21.83 21.48
N MET A 290 13.16 21.91 22.24
CA MET A 290 12.16 20.85 22.31
C MET A 290 11.49 20.61 20.96
N MET A 291 11.16 21.69 20.23
CA MET A 291 10.62 21.56 18.87
C MET A 291 11.58 20.84 17.93
N ILE A 292 12.87 21.19 17.97
CA ILE A 292 13.92 20.55 17.15
C ILE A 292 14.04 19.05 17.50
N ALA A 293 14.05 18.71 18.79
CA ALA A 293 14.13 17.32 19.24
C ALA A 293 12.96 16.47 18.73
N ASN A 294 11.74 16.99 18.78
CA ASN A 294 10.54 16.28 18.31
C ASN A 294 10.55 16.03 16.78
N VAL A 295 11.17 16.93 16.01
CA VAL A 295 11.30 16.77 14.55
C VAL A 295 12.13 15.55 14.19
N PHE A 296 13.16 15.20 14.95
CA PHE A 296 13.99 14.03 14.68
C PHE A 296 13.19 12.73 14.69
N LEU A 297 12.26 12.56 15.62
CA LEU A 297 11.41 11.37 15.69
C LEU A 297 10.47 11.28 14.48
N LEU A 298 9.88 12.41 14.10
CA LEU A 298 8.99 12.49 12.93
C LEU A 298 9.75 12.20 11.63
N LEU A 299 10.97 12.75 11.49
CA LEU A 299 11.83 12.54 10.33
C LEU A 299 12.22 11.08 10.18
N THR A 300 12.59 10.40 11.28
CA THR A 300 12.99 8.99 11.23
C THR A 300 11.86 8.08 10.70
N ARG A 301 10.63 8.27 11.17
CA ARG A 301 9.46 7.55 10.68
C ARG A 301 9.18 7.86 9.20
N SER A 302 9.28 9.12 8.82
CA SER A 302 9.03 9.56 7.45
C SER A 302 10.08 9.04 6.46
N LEU A 303 11.33 8.83 6.88
CA LEU A 303 12.37 8.23 6.05
C LEU A 303 12.03 6.78 5.67
N ALA A 304 11.55 5.98 6.61
CA ALA A 304 11.15 4.60 6.35
C ALA A 304 9.95 4.52 5.37
N SER A 305 8.93 5.35 5.59
CA SER A 305 7.78 5.44 4.67
C SER A 305 8.17 5.94 3.28
N ALA A 306 9.06 6.94 3.21
CA ALA A 306 9.58 7.43 1.94
C ALA A 306 10.34 6.35 1.15
N HIS A 307 11.10 5.50 1.83
CA HIS A 307 11.81 4.40 1.19
C HIS A 307 10.83 3.38 0.58
N ARG A 308 9.81 2.94 1.33
CA ARG A 308 8.79 2.00 0.83
C ARG A 308 8.00 2.54 -0.37
N ILE A 309 7.66 3.84 -0.36
CA ILE A 309 7.02 4.50 -1.50
C ILE A 309 7.98 4.55 -2.70
N ALA A 310 9.26 4.87 -2.46
CA ALA A 310 10.26 4.91 -3.51
C ALA A 310 10.47 3.55 -4.16
N GLU A 311 10.46 2.44 -3.40
CA GLU A 311 10.51 1.09 -3.95
C GLU A 311 9.41 0.85 -5.00
N VAL A 312 8.15 1.25 -4.69
CA VAL A 312 7.05 1.10 -5.65
C VAL A 312 7.28 1.94 -6.90
N LEU A 313 7.69 3.20 -6.74
CA LEU A 313 7.89 4.10 -7.88
C LEU A 313 9.10 3.71 -8.74
N ASP A 314 10.11 3.05 -8.15
CA ASP A 314 11.37 2.65 -8.80
C ASP A 314 11.31 1.28 -9.43
N GLU A 315 10.34 0.45 -9.04
CA GLU A 315 10.20 -0.90 -9.57
C GLU A 315 10.20 -0.88 -11.10
N ARG A 316 11.04 -1.71 -11.70
CA ARG A 316 11.16 -1.79 -13.15
C ARG A 316 10.01 -2.62 -13.72
N ILE A 317 9.26 -2.02 -14.63
CA ILE A 317 8.24 -2.75 -15.38
C ILE A 317 8.93 -3.74 -16.30
N VAL A 318 8.75 -5.03 -16.03
CA VAL A 318 9.42 -6.12 -16.74
C VAL A 318 8.84 -6.30 -18.14
N LEU A 319 7.50 -6.27 -18.24
CA LEU A 319 6.78 -6.49 -19.49
C LEU A 319 6.33 -5.16 -20.08
N LYS A 320 6.79 -4.88 -21.30
CA LYS A 320 6.38 -3.70 -22.08
C LYS A 320 5.99 -4.10 -23.48
N SER A 321 5.03 -3.38 -24.04
CA SER A 321 4.75 -3.45 -25.48
C SER A 321 5.97 -2.93 -26.27
N PRO A 322 6.37 -3.58 -27.37
CA PRO A 322 7.34 -3.01 -28.28
C PRO A 322 6.78 -1.74 -28.96
N GLU A 323 7.65 -0.78 -29.34
CA GLU A 323 7.21 0.49 -29.94
C GLU A 323 6.37 0.31 -31.21
N ASN A 324 6.68 -0.73 -32.00
CA ASN A 324 5.95 -1.10 -33.24
C ASN A 324 5.30 -2.48 -33.10
N GLY A 325 4.65 -2.75 -31.96
CA GLY A 325 4.00 -4.03 -31.71
C GLY A 325 2.88 -4.34 -32.71
N VAL A 326 2.72 -5.63 -33.02
CA VAL A 326 1.64 -6.11 -33.88
C VAL A 326 0.29 -5.82 -33.20
N GLN A 327 -0.58 -5.09 -33.90
CA GLN A 327 -1.85 -4.58 -33.33
C GLN A 327 -3.03 -5.54 -33.53
N LYS A 328 -2.87 -6.65 -34.25
CA LYS A 328 -3.97 -7.57 -34.49
C LYS A 328 -3.49 -9.02 -34.54
N VAL A 329 -4.12 -9.86 -33.75
CA VAL A 329 -3.93 -11.31 -33.80
C VAL A 329 -4.64 -11.86 -35.01
N LYS A 330 -3.96 -12.69 -35.83
CA LYS A 330 -4.47 -13.23 -37.08
C LYS A 330 -5.55 -14.27 -36.83
N ASP A 331 -5.24 -15.29 -36.08
CA ASP A 331 -6.11 -16.42 -35.74
C ASP A 331 -5.84 -16.93 -34.33
N GLY A 332 -6.55 -17.95 -33.88
CA GLY A 332 -6.44 -18.52 -32.52
C GLY A 332 -5.44 -19.67 -32.41
N SER A 333 -4.48 -19.84 -33.36
CA SER A 333 -3.44 -20.86 -33.19
C SER A 333 -2.47 -20.49 -32.09
N VAL A 334 -1.97 -21.50 -31.37
CA VAL A 334 -0.99 -21.31 -30.27
C VAL A 334 0.11 -22.35 -30.41
N ASP A 335 1.35 -21.89 -30.44
CA ASP A 335 2.52 -22.75 -30.52
C ASP A 335 3.48 -22.45 -29.37
N PHE A 336 3.90 -23.50 -28.68
CA PHE A 336 5.02 -23.49 -27.71
C PHE A 336 6.17 -24.25 -28.36
N GLU A 337 7.32 -23.58 -28.52
CA GLU A 337 8.52 -24.12 -29.13
C GLU A 337 9.63 -24.18 -28.08
N GLN A 338 9.90 -25.37 -27.51
CA GLN A 338 10.92 -25.64 -26.49
C GLN A 338 10.84 -24.66 -25.29
N VAL A 339 9.63 -24.43 -24.79
CA VAL A 339 9.36 -23.42 -23.77
C VAL A 339 9.73 -23.93 -22.39
N SER A 340 10.60 -23.17 -21.70
CA SER A 340 10.88 -23.35 -20.28
C SER A 340 10.64 -22.07 -19.51
N PHE A 341 10.12 -22.17 -18.29
CA PHE A 341 9.74 -21.02 -17.49
C PHE A 341 10.07 -21.18 -16.00
N LYS A 342 10.52 -20.06 -15.40
CA LYS A 342 10.74 -19.89 -13.94
C LYS A 342 10.07 -18.62 -13.47
N TYR A 343 9.37 -18.65 -12.34
CA TYR A 343 8.81 -17.45 -11.70
C TYR A 343 9.88 -16.49 -11.18
N HIS A 344 10.96 -17.03 -10.62
CA HIS A 344 12.12 -16.26 -10.14
C HIS A 344 13.38 -16.71 -10.86
N LYS A 345 14.21 -15.77 -11.28
CA LYS A 345 15.47 -16.06 -12.00
C LYS A 345 16.40 -17.01 -11.23
N ASP A 346 16.39 -16.87 -9.90
CA ASP A 346 17.24 -17.65 -8.99
C ASP A 346 16.60 -18.99 -8.57
N ALA A 347 15.40 -19.32 -9.06
CA ALA A 347 14.75 -20.60 -8.75
C ALA A 347 15.60 -21.78 -9.26
N LYS A 348 15.82 -22.79 -8.42
CA LYS A 348 16.62 -23.98 -8.77
C LYS A 348 15.95 -24.85 -9.83
N ALA A 349 14.62 -24.92 -9.82
CA ALA A 349 13.84 -25.74 -10.75
C ALA A 349 13.02 -24.87 -11.71
N TYR A 350 12.75 -25.38 -12.90
CA TYR A 350 11.80 -24.82 -13.82
C TYR A 350 10.37 -25.19 -13.40
N ALA A 351 9.43 -24.25 -13.53
CA ALA A 351 8.01 -24.55 -13.40
C ALA A 351 7.47 -25.23 -14.66
N LEU A 352 8.00 -24.85 -15.83
CA LEU A 352 7.79 -25.56 -17.09
C LEU A 352 9.14 -25.87 -17.71
N SER A 353 9.32 -27.07 -18.26
CA SER A 353 10.58 -27.53 -18.85
C SER A 353 10.34 -28.13 -20.22
N ASP A 354 10.98 -27.53 -21.23
CA ASP A 354 11.04 -28.04 -22.60
C ASP A 354 9.67 -28.43 -23.18
N VAL A 355 8.73 -27.50 -23.13
CA VAL A 355 7.35 -27.69 -23.57
C VAL A 355 7.25 -27.43 -25.07
N ASP A 356 6.87 -28.47 -25.83
CA ASP A 356 6.51 -28.40 -27.24
C ASP A 356 5.01 -28.71 -27.41
N LEU A 357 4.21 -27.73 -27.85
CA LEU A 357 2.76 -27.89 -28.02
C LEU A 357 2.25 -27.04 -29.17
N HIS A 358 1.50 -27.68 -30.07
CA HIS A 358 0.87 -27.02 -31.22
C HIS A 358 -0.63 -27.16 -31.15
N ILE A 359 -1.34 -26.03 -31.05
CA ILE A 359 -2.80 -25.95 -31.02
C ILE A 359 -3.27 -25.21 -32.27
N LYS A 360 -4.12 -25.86 -33.06
CA LYS A 360 -4.69 -25.25 -34.27
C LYS A 360 -5.80 -24.26 -33.93
N ALA A 361 -5.99 -23.26 -34.79
CA ALA A 361 -7.11 -22.33 -34.64
C ALA A 361 -8.47 -23.11 -34.66
N GLY A 362 -9.36 -22.74 -33.74
CA GLY A 362 -10.67 -23.38 -33.55
C GLY A 362 -10.64 -24.70 -32.77
N GLN A 363 -9.46 -25.23 -32.42
CA GLN A 363 -9.33 -26.50 -31.71
C GLN A 363 -9.68 -26.33 -30.21
N THR A 364 -10.31 -27.36 -29.64
CA THR A 364 -10.58 -27.45 -28.21
C THR A 364 -9.59 -28.41 -27.56
N ILE A 365 -8.75 -27.90 -26.65
CA ILE A 365 -7.72 -28.67 -25.94
C ILE A 365 -8.07 -28.79 -24.45
N GLY A 366 -8.00 -30.02 -23.93
CA GLY A 366 -8.04 -30.30 -22.51
C GLY A 366 -6.62 -30.36 -21.96
N VAL A 367 -6.38 -29.79 -20.79
CA VAL A 367 -5.09 -29.88 -20.05
C VAL A 367 -5.36 -30.51 -18.70
N VAL A 368 -4.77 -31.68 -18.46
CA VAL A 368 -4.91 -32.43 -17.21
C VAL A 368 -3.53 -32.69 -16.57
N GLY A 369 -3.52 -33.02 -15.29
CA GLY A 369 -2.28 -33.32 -14.54
C GLY A 369 -2.49 -33.14 -13.04
N GLY A 370 -1.56 -33.59 -12.26
CA GLY A 370 -1.58 -33.48 -10.79
C GLY A 370 -1.62 -32.03 -10.30
N THR A 371 -1.90 -31.85 -9.01
CA THR A 371 -1.75 -30.54 -8.35
C THR A 371 -0.28 -30.13 -8.39
N GLY A 372 0.00 -28.89 -8.82
CA GLY A 372 1.38 -28.42 -8.98
C GLY A 372 2.05 -28.75 -10.32
N ALA A 373 1.40 -29.48 -11.24
CA ALA A 373 1.94 -29.81 -12.58
C ALA A 373 2.10 -28.60 -13.53
N ALA A 374 1.95 -27.37 -13.04
CA ALA A 374 2.12 -26.11 -13.80
C ALA A 374 1.12 -25.84 -14.92
N LYS A 375 -0.11 -26.39 -14.84
CA LYS A 375 -1.18 -26.18 -15.81
C LYS A 375 -1.54 -24.69 -16.00
N THR A 376 -1.79 -23.98 -14.90
CA THR A 376 -2.06 -22.53 -14.89
C THR A 376 -0.88 -21.74 -15.46
N THR A 377 0.35 -22.14 -15.13
CA THR A 377 1.57 -21.50 -15.65
C THR A 377 1.63 -21.57 -17.18
N LEU A 378 1.29 -22.72 -17.77
CA LEU A 378 1.27 -22.92 -19.22
C LEU A 378 0.37 -21.89 -19.91
N VAL A 379 -0.87 -21.75 -19.45
CA VAL A 379 -1.83 -20.86 -20.10
C VAL A 379 -1.58 -19.38 -19.85
N GLN A 380 -0.92 -19.02 -18.74
CA GLN A 380 -0.55 -17.63 -18.43
C GLN A 380 0.50 -17.05 -19.38
N LEU A 381 1.28 -17.90 -20.06
CA LEU A 381 2.26 -17.48 -21.06
C LEU A 381 1.59 -17.03 -22.38
N ILE A 382 0.39 -17.52 -22.68
CA ILE A 382 -0.35 -17.23 -23.93
C ILE A 382 -0.72 -15.73 -24.01
N PRO A 383 -1.41 -15.11 -23.02
CA PRO A 383 -1.68 -13.67 -23.01
C PRO A 383 -0.48 -12.85 -22.55
N ARG A 384 0.70 -13.47 -22.47
CA ARG A 384 1.94 -12.83 -22.00
C ARG A 384 1.75 -12.15 -20.64
N LEU A 385 1.21 -12.88 -19.64
CA LEU A 385 1.21 -12.41 -18.24
C LEU A 385 2.61 -12.54 -17.65
N TYR A 386 3.39 -13.51 -18.15
CA TYR A 386 4.82 -13.70 -17.92
C TYR A 386 5.53 -13.93 -19.26
N ASP A 387 6.82 -13.66 -19.32
CA ASP A 387 7.68 -14.03 -20.45
C ASP A 387 8.33 -15.39 -20.18
N ALA A 388 8.36 -16.25 -21.20
CA ALA A 388 9.10 -17.50 -21.15
C ALA A 388 10.59 -17.23 -20.86
N THR A 389 11.20 -18.08 -20.01
CA THR A 389 12.64 -17.99 -19.69
C THR A 389 13.49 -18.45 -20.88
N CYS A 390 13.10 -19.55 -21.53
CA CYS A 390 13.69 -20.09 -22.75
C CYS A 390 12.59 -20.50 -23.70
N GLY A 391 12.91 -20.62 -24.99
CA GLY A 391 11.96 -20.98 -26.04
C GLY A 391 11.08 -19.83 -26.48
N THR A 392 10.07 -20.11 -27.30
CA THR A 392 9.18 -19.11 -27.90
C THR A 392 7.72 -19.55 -27.80
N VAL A 393 6.85 -18.64 -27.38
CA VAL A 393 5.40 -18.80 -27.43
C VAL A 393 4.87 -17.97 -28.59
N ARG A 394 4.10 -18.55 -29.49
CA ARG A 394 3.47 -17.88 -30.65
C ARG A 394 1.95 -17.93 -30.54
N VAL A 395 1.32 -16.87 -30.97
CA VAL A 395 -0.14 -16.79 -31.13
C VAL A 395 -0.42 -16.27 -32.55
N GLY A 396 -1.26 -16.97 -33.31
CA GLY A 396 -1.51 -16.62 -34.70
C GLY A 396 -0.23 -16.63 -35.56
N GLY A 397 0.76 -17.49 -35.21
CA GLY A 397 2.05 -17.62 -35.88
C GLY A 397 3.08 -16.54 -35.54
N VAL A 398 2.76 -15.58 -34.68
CA VAL A 398 3.66 -14.45 -34.28
C VAL A 398 4.07 -14.62 -32.82
N ASP A 399 5.33 -14.39 -32.51
CA ASP A 399 5.85 -14.40 -31.13
C ASP A 399 5.07 -13.43 -30.25
N VAL A 400 4.62 -13.89 -29.07
CA VAL A 400 3.87 -13.06 -28.11
C VAL A 400 4.64 -11.80 -27.68
N LYS A 401 5.97 -11.81 -27.75
CA LYS A 401 6.83 -10.66 -27.46
C LYS A 401 6.77 -9.56 -28.51
N ALA A 402 6.38 -9.90 -29.74
CA ALA A 402 6.26 -8.96 -30.85
C ALA A 402 4.92 -8.23 -30.90
N TYR A 403 3.94 -8.67 -30.13
CA TYR A 403 2.63 -8.02 -30.05
C TYR A 403 2.62 -6.79 -29.16
N ASP A 404 1.75 -5.83 -29.49
CA ASP A 404 1.22 -4.92 -28.49
C ASP A 404 0.45 -5.70 -27.42
N LEU A 405 0.71 -5.45 -26.15
CA LEU A 405 0.13 -6.23 -25.04
C LEU A 405 -1.40 -6.10 -24.97
N HIS A 406 -1.94 -4.92 -25.32
CA HIS A 406 -3.38 -4.71 -25.33
C HIS A 406 -4.03 -5.53 -26.46
N ALA A 407 -3.45 -5.49 -27.64
CA ALA A 407 -3.95 -6.25 -28.80
C ALA A 407 -3.89 -7.76 -28.57
N LEU A 408 -2.81 -8.28 -27.97
CA LEU A 408 -2.70 -9.70 -27.62
C LEU A 408 -3.74 -10.10 -26.57
N ARG A 409 -3.85 -9.34 -25.49
CA ARG A 409 -4.76 -9.65 -24.37
C ARG A 409 -6.24 -9.49 -24.75
N ALA A 410 -6.56 -8.59 -25.66
CA ALA A 410 -7.91 -8.47 -26.22
C ALA A 410 -8.32 -9.69 -27.07
N ALA A 411 -7.34 -10.40 -27.66
CA ALA A 411 -7.59 -11.60 -28.42
C ALA A 411 -7.63 -12.88 -27.56
N VAL A 412 -7.29 -12.82 -26.28
CA VAL A 412 -7.25 -13.98 -25.36
C VAL A 412 -8.15 -13.72 -24.16
N GLY A 413 -9.31 -14.33 -24.14
CA GLY A 413 -10.18 -14.36 -22.96
C GLY A 413 -9.68 -15.41 -21.97
N ILE A 414 -9.46 -15.03 -20.73
CA ILE A 414 -9.06 -15.95 -19.65
C ILE A 414 -10.03 -15.89 -18.49
N ILE A 415 -10.52 -17.04 -18.06
CA ILE A 415 -11.31 -17.20 -16.85
C ILE A 415 -10.38 -17.81 -15.81
N LEU A 416 -9.98 -17.01 -14.85
CA LEU A 416 -9.02 -17.39 -13.80
C LEU A 416 -9.66 -18.36 -12.80
N GLN A 417 -8.85 -19.17 -12.14
CA GLN A 417 -9.25 -20.09 -11.08
C GLN A 417 -10.00 -19.35 -9.95
N LYS A 418 -9.54 -18.13 -9.58
CA LYS A 418 -10.20 -17.30 -8.61
C LYS A 418 -11.16 -16.33 -9.30
N ASN A 419 -12.45 -16.56 -9.13
CA ASN A 419 -13.52 -15.77 -9.74
C ASN A 419 -13.71 -14.44 -9.02
N GLU A 420 -13.11 -13.37 -9.54
CA GLU A 420 -13.19 -12.04 -8.96
C GLU A 420 -14.25 -11.17 -9.66
N LEU A 421 -15.19 -10.64 -8.85
CA LEU A 421 -16.18 -9.66 -9.29
C LEU A 421 -15.97 -8.35 -8.52
N PHE A 422 -16.22 -7.25 -9.20
CA PHE A 422 -16.07 -5.90 -8.63
C PHE A 422 -17.37 -5.41 -8.01
N SER A 423 -17.27 -4.50 -7.05
CA SER A 423 -18.42 -3.77 -6.54
C SER A 423 -19.05 -2.95 -7.67
N GLY A 424 -20.38 -2.96 -7.76
CA GLY A 424 -21.14 -2.33 -8.84
C GLY A 424 -22.25 -3.25 -9.31
N THR A 425 -22.90 -2.94 -10.41
CA THR A 425 -23.96 -3.79 -10.96
C THR A 425 -23.38 -5.04 -11.65
N ILE A 426 -24.20 -6.06 -11.85
CA ILE A 426 -23.82 -7.22 -12.67
C ILE A 426 -23.53 -6.75 -14.10
N ARG A 427 -24.29 -5.83 -14.63
CA ARG A 427 -24.08 -5.17 -15.93
C ARG A 427 -22.68 -4.56 -16.03
N ASP A 428 -22.26 -3.77 -15.03
CA ASP A 428 -20.93 -3.16 -14.99
C ASP A 428 -19.84 -4.23 -15.03
N ASN A 429 -20.02 -5.32 -14.29
CA ASN A 429 -19.08 -6.43 -14.25
C ASN A 429 -18.98 -7.17 -15.61
N LEU A 430 -20.08 -7.34 -16.30
CA LEU A 430 -20.10 -7.99 -17.63
C LEU A 430 -19.49 -7.09 -18.70
N LYS A 431 -19.71 -5.78 -18.63
CA LYS A 431 -19.13 -4.79 -19.55
C LYS A 431 -17.60 -4.66 -19.45
N TRP A 432 -16.95 -5.29 -18.48
CA TRP A 432 -15.49 -5.45 -18.52
C TRP A 432 -15.01 -6.30 -19.70
N GLY A 433 -15.85 -7.21 -20.23
CA GLY A 433 -15.54 -7.96 -21.43
C GLY A 433 -15.69 -7.12 -22.72
N ASP A 434 -16.75 -6.32 -22.80
CA ASP A 434 -17.02 -5.39 -23.90
C ASP A 434 -17.77 -4.17 -23.34
N PRO A 435 -17.10 -3.01 -23.19
CA PRO A 435 -17.71 -1.79 -22.67
C PRO A 435 -18.92 -1.31 -23.49
N ASP A 436 -18.93 -1.60 -24.78
CA ASP A 436 -19.94 -1.15 -25.73
C ASP A 436 -21.06 -2.21 -25.95
N ALA A 437 -21.01 -3.34 -25.22
CA ALA A 437 -22.01 -4.39 -25.33
C ALA A 437 -23.42 -3.86 -25.00
N ASP A 438 -24.35 -4.10 -25.91
CA ASP A 438 -25.77 -3.89 -25.69
C ASP A 438 -26.39 -5.02 -24.85
N ASP A 439 -27.60 -4.80 -24.39
CA ASP A 439 -28.31 -5.78 -23.55
C ASP A 439 -28.51 -7.12 -24.24
N GLU A 440 -28.69 -7.14 -25.55
CA GLU A 440 -28.89 -8.38 -26.33
C GLU A 440 -27.64 -9.25 -26.30
N LYS A 441 -26.45 -8.66 -26.53
CA LYS A 441 -25.16 -9.34 -26.39
C LYS A 441 -24.91 -9.82 -24.98
N ILE A 442 -25.20 -8.98 -23.98
CA ILE A 442 -25.03 -9.34 -22.56
C ILE A 442 -25.89 -10.53 -22.20
N TRP A 443 -27.19 -10.52 -22.54
CA TRP A 443 -28.08 -11.65 -22.30
C TRP A 443 -27.71 -12.89 -23.10
N HIS A 444 -27.22 -12.74 -24.34
CA HIS A 444 -26.70 -13.87 -25.11
C HIS A 444 -25.52 -14.54 -24.40
N ALA A 445 -24.53 -13.77 -23.93
CA ALA A 445 -23.40 -14.30 -23.17
C ALA A 445 -23.84 -14.96 -21.85
N CYS A 446 -24.83 -14.38 -21.16
CA CYS A 446 -25.43 -14.96 -19.95
C CYS A 446 -26.12 -16.31 -20.25
N ARG A 447 -26.85 -16.44 -21.35
CA ARG A 447 -27.48 -17.71 -21.76
C ARG A 447 -26.44 -18.79 -22.06
N VAL A 448 -25.36 -18.45 -22.78
CA VAL A 448 -24.26 -19.40 -23.07
C VAL A 448 -23.59 -19.86 -21.76
N ALA A 449 -23.45 -18.97 -20.79
CA ALA A 449 -22.89 -19.26 -19.45
C ALA A 449 -23.93 -19.84 -18.46
N CYS A 450 -25.21 -20.06 -18.90
CA CYS A 450 -26.33 -20.45 -18.04
C CYS A 450 -26.54 -19.52 -16.85
N ALA A 451 -26.14 -18.25 -16.95
CA ALA A 451 -26.33 -17.26 -15.90
C ALA A 451 -27.75 -16.66 -15.88
N ASP A 452 -28.46 -16.70 -17.00
CA ASP A 452 -29.83 -16.28 -17.17
C ASP A 452 -30.78 -16.97 -16.18
N GLU A 453 -30.58 -18.25 -15.89
CA GLU A 453 -31.40 -19.06 -14.96
C GLU A 453 -31.56 -18.42 -13.56
N PHE A 454 -30.52 -17.73 -13.07
CA PHE A 454 -30.60 -17.04 -11.76
C PHE A 454 -30.81 -15.54 -11.89
N LEU A 455 -30.32 -14.92 -12.99
CA LEU A 455 -30.48 -13.48 -13.22
C LEU A 455 -31.95 -13.09 -13.36
N GLU A 456 -32.77 -13.93 -14.02
CA GLU A 456 -34.20 -13.71 -14.18
C GLU A 456 -34.97 -13.78 -12.85
N ARG A 457 -34.38 -14.39 -11.81
CA ARG A 457 -34.96 -14.45 -10.45
C ARG A 457 -34.59 -13.26 -9.58
N PHE A 458 -33.61 -12.47 -10.00
CA PHE A 458 -33.23 -11.27 -9.24
C PHE A 458 -34.19 -10.13 -9.56
N PRO A 459 -34.70 -9.41 -8.54
CA PRO A 459 -35.64 -8.32 -8.74
C PRO A 459 -35.14 -7.25 -9.73
N ASP A 460 -33.83 -6.94 -9.68
CA ASP A 460 -33.19 -5.93 -10.50
C ASP A 460 -32.43 -6.53 -11.70
N GLY A 461 -32.49 -7.86 -11.92
CA GLY A 461 -31.84 -8.53 -13.05
C GLY A 461 -30.35 -8.17 -13.20
N LEU A 462 -29.96 -7.61 -14.35
CA LEU A 462 -28.58 -7.17 -14.64
C LEU A 462 -28.14 -5.97 -13.77
N ASP A 463 -29.08 -5.20 -13.24
CA ASP A 463 -28.77 -4.01 -12.42
C ASP A 463 -28.64 -4.34 -10.93
N THR A 464 -28.72 -5.63 -10.57
CA THR A 464 -28.47 -6.13 -9.21
C THR A 464 -27.07 -5.73 -8.74
N MET A 465 -26.99 -5.08 -7.57
CA MET A 465 -25.75 -4.62 -6.97
C MET A 465 -24.93 -5.76 -6.37
N LEU A 466 -23.67 -5.83 -6.72
CA LEU A 466 -22.68 -6.73 -6.13
C LEU A 466 -21.84 -6.01 -5.09
N VAL A 467 -21.62 -6.67 -3.96
CA VAL A 467 -20.64 -6.23 -2.96
C VAL A 467 -19.23 -6.65 -3.39
N GLN A 468 -18.22 -6.11 -2.72
CA GLN A 468 -16.81 -6.41 -3.01
C GLN A 468 -16.54 -7.93 -3.09
N GLY A 469 -15.93 -8.36 -4.19
CA GLY A 469 -15.67 -9.77 -4.47
C GLY A 469 -16.91 -10.59 -4.81
N GLY A 470 -18.08 -9.95 -5.02
CA GLY A 470 -19.34 -10.63 -5.30
C GLY A 470 -19.83 -11.54 -4.15
N ASN A 471 -19.50 -11.21 -2.88
CA ASN A 471 -19.76 -12.10 -1.74
C ASN A 471 -21.24 -12.32 -1.41
N ASN A 472 -22.13 -11.62 -2.09
CA ASN A 472 -23.58 -11.86 -2.09
C ASN A 472 -24.05 -12.88 -3.15
N LEU A 473 -23.10 -13.50 -3.89
CA LEU A 473 -23.39 -14.56 -4.86
C LEU A 473 -22.78 -15.89 -4.41
N SER A 474 -23.39 -17.01 -4.83
CA SER A 474 -22.79 -18.33 -4.67
C SER A 474 -21.57 -18.50 -5.59
N GLY A 475 -20.66 -19.43 -5.27
CA GLY A 475 -19.46 -19.73 -6.10
C GLY A 475 -19.80 -20.03 -7.55
N GLY A 476 -20.82 -20.86 -7.80
CA GLY A 476 -21.27 -21.18 -9.15
C GLY A 476 -21.91 -20.00 -9.90
N GLN A 477 -22.58 -19.07 -9.20
CA GLN A 477 -23.10 -17.84 -9.81
C GLN A 477 -21.97 -16.91 -10.22
N LYS A 478 -20.98 -16.68 -9.33
CA LYS A 478 -19.77 -15.90 -9.66
C LYS A 478 -19.07 -16.47 -10.89
N GLN A 479 -18.89 -17.77 -10.94
CA GLN A 479 -18.21 -18.47 -12.01
C GLN A 479 -18.92 -18.28 -13.35
N ARG A 480 -20.24 -18.47 -13.38
CA ARG A 480 -21.06 -18.26 -14.59
C ARG A 480 -20.99 -16.80 -15.09
N LEU A 481 -20.97 -15.81 -14.18
CA LEU A 481 -20.78 -14.41 -14.57
C LEU A 481 -19.36 -14.15 -15.13
N CYS A 482 -18.33 -14.77 -14.57
CA CYS A 482 -16.96 -14.66 -15.09
C CYS A 482 -16.84 -15.31 -16.49
N ILE A 483 -17.55 -16.43 -16.74
CA ILE A 483 -17.64 -17.04 -18.07
C ILE A 483 -18.36 -16.09 -19.04
N ALA A 484 -19.51 -15.54 -18.67
CA ALA A 484 -20.26 -14.59 -19.50
C ALA A 484 -19.41 -13.35 -19.85
N ARG A 485 -18.67 -12.80 -18.88
CA ARG A 485 -17.74 -11.69 -19.07
C ARG A 485 -16.65 -12.03 -20.11
N ALA A 486 -16.06 -13.22 -20.02
CA ALA A 486 -15.02 -13.63 -20.95
C ALA A 486 -15.55 -13.88 -22.37
N LEU A 487 -16.80 -14.34 -22.50
CA LEU A 487 -17.48 -14.52 -23.78
C LEU A 487 -17.78 -13.20 -24.50
N LEU A 488 -18.09 -12.14 -23.73
CA LEU A 488 -18.31 -10.79 -24.28
C LEU A 488 -17.05 -10.20 -24.90
N ALA A 489 -15.86 -10.58 -24.44
CA ALA A 489 -14.59 -10.08 -24.97
C ALA A 489 -14.34 -10.45 -26.46
N SER A 490 -15.20 -11.26 -27.10
CA SER A 490 -15.09 -11.67 -28.51
C SER A 490 -13.67 -12.16 -28.88
N ALA A 491 -13.03 -12.88 -27.94
CA ALA A 491 -11.66 -13.35 -28.04
C ALA A 491 -11.52 -14.47 -29.10
N LYS A 492 -10.34 -14.60 -29.69
CA LYS A 492 -9.99 -15.71 -30.59
C LYS A 492 -9.59 -16.97 -29.84
N ILE A 493 -9.09 -16.80 -28.63
CA ILE A 493 -8.68 -17.89 -27.75
C ILE A 493 -9.40 -17.68 -26.41
N LEU A 494 -10.05 -18.72 -25.90
CA LEU A 494 -10.72 -18.72 -24.61
C LEU A 494 -10.10 -19.78 -23.71
N ILE A 495 -9.60 -19.33 -22.56
CA ILE A 495 -8.91 -20.16 -21.58
C ILE A 495 -9.79 -20.32 -20.35
N PHE A 496 -10.04 -21.56 -19.96
CA PHE A 496 -10.74 -21.93 -18.73
C PHE A 496 -9.72 -22.52 -17.76
N ASP A 497 -9.29 -21.76 -16.77
CA ASP A 497 -8.34 -22.23 -15.75
C ASP A 497 -9.11 -22.74 -14.52
N ASP A 498 -9.41 -24.05 -14.52
CA ASP A 498 -10.17 -24.76 -13.48
C ASP A 498 -11.52 -24.07 -13.12
N SER A 499 -12.09 -23.42 -14.12
CA SER A 499 -13.19 -22.47 -13.95
C SER A 499 -14.58 -23.10 -14.01
N THR A 500 -14.71 -24.43 -13.94
CA THR A 500 -15.99 -25.16 -13.86
C THR A 500 -16.15 -25.94 -12.56
N SER A 501 -15.16 -25.91 -11.67
CA SER A 501 -15.12 -26.71 -10.43
C SER A 501 -16.22 -26.38 -9.41
N ALA A 502 -16.73 -25.14 -9.40
CA ALA A 502 -17.80 -24.69 -8.50
C ALA A 502 -19.22 -24.77 -9.13
N VAL A 503 -19.32 -25.19 -10.41
CA VAL A 503 -20.59 -25.39 -11.10
C VAL A 503 -20.99 -26.87 -10.99
N ASP A 504 -22.27 -27.15 -10.83
CA ASP A 504 -22.79 -28.52 -10.84
C ASP A 504 -22.62 -29.18 -12.23
N THR A 505 -22.52 -30.50 -12.24
CA THR A 505 -22.23 -31.30 -13.44
C THR A 505 -23.26 -31.12 -14.57
N ALA A 506 -24.51 -30.87 -14.21
CA ALA A 506 -25.58 -30.69 -15.20
C ALA A 506 -25.43 -29.33 -15.91
N THR A 507 -25.19 -28.27 -15.16
CA THR A 507 -24.95 -26.93 -15.70
C THR A 507 -23.62 -26.86 -16.47
N GLU A 508 -22.56 -27.51 -15.99
CA GLU A 508 -21.29 -27.63 -16.74
C GLU A 508 -21.50 -28.27 -18.12
N LYS A 509 -22.30 -29.36 -18.19
CA LYS A 509 -22.63 -30.04 -19.46
C LYS A 509 -23.39 -29.11 -20.41
N LYS A 510 -24.32 -28.27 -19.89
CA LYS A 510 -25.04 -27.28 -20.71
C LYS A 510 -24.09 -26.22 -21.26
N ILE A 511 -23.26 -25.60 -20.37
CA ILE A 511 -22.26 -24.60 -20.79
C ILE A 511 -21.36 -25.17 -21.89
N ARG A 512 -20.85 -26.37 -21.72
CA ARG A 512 -19.99 -27.04 -22.70
C ARG A 512 -20.67 -27.22 -24.04
N LYS A 513 -21.95 -27.63 -24.05
CA LYS A 513 -22.75 -27.78 -25.27
C LYS A 513 -22.93 -26.45 -26.00
N GLU A 514 -23.16 -25.37 -25.27
CA GLU A 514 -23.29 -24.03 -25.87
C GLU A 514 -21.93 -23.52 -26.39
N LEU A 515 -20.84 -23.73 -25.63
CA LEU A 515 -19.48 -23.40 -26.07
C LEU A 515 -19.04 -24.16 -27.34
N ALA A 516 -19.50 -25.39 -27.52
CA ALA A 516 -19.19 -26.18 -28.73
C ALA A 516 -19.78 -25.57 -30.00
N LYS A 517 -20.87 -24.79 -29.90
CA LYS A 517 -21.47 -24.06 -31.01
C LYS A 517 -20.64 -22.88 -31.49
N LEU A 518 -19.71 -22.39 -30.67
CA LEU A 518 -18.79 -21.30 -31.00
C LEU A 518 -17.58 -21.85 -31.77
N GLY A 519 -17.77 -22.18 -33.07
CA GLY A 519 -16.84 -22.99 -33.88
C GLY A 519 -15.48 -22.35 -34.17
N ASP A 520 -15.42 -21.03 -34.33
CA ASP A 520 -14.19 -20.32 -34.76
C ASP A 520 -13.21 -19.95 -33.63
N MET A 521 -13.55 -20.29 -32.40
CA MET A 521 -12.78 -19.92 -31.21
C MET A 521 -11.96 -21.10 -30.70
N THR A 522 -10.65 -20.90 -30.50
CA THR A 522 -9.79 -21.88 -29.86
C THR A 522 -10.10 -21.93 -28.37
N LYS A 523 -10.28 -23.11 -27.80
CA LYS A 523 -10.63 -23.29 -26.39
C LYS A 523 -9.57 -24.13 -25.68
N ILE A 524 -9.08 -23.65 -24.54
CA ILE A 524 -8.12 -24.38 -23.71
C ILE A 524 -8.76 -24.54 -22.33
N ILE A 525 -9.04 -25.80 -21.97
CA ILE A 525 -9.75 -26.16 -20.74
C ILE A 525 -8.79 -26.85 -19.78
N ILE A 526 -8.36 -26.16 -18.75
CA ILE A 526 -7.66 -26.78 -17.62
C ILE A 526 -8.71 -27.35 -16.70
N ALA A 527 -8.61 -28.62 -16.40
CA ALA A 527 -9.54 -29.28 -15.49
C ALA A 527 -8.82 -30.25 -14.55
N GLN A 528 -9.33 -30.34 -13.34
CA GLN A 528 -8.95 -31.38 -12.38
C GLN A 528 -9.76 -32.66 -12.62
N ARG A 529 -10.98 -32.53 -13.19
CA ARG A 529 -11.85 -33.67 -13.53
C ARG A 529 -11.69 -34.04 -14.97
N ILE A 530 -11.42 -35.33 -15.24
CA ILE A 530 -11.35 -35.84 -16.61
C ILE A 530 -12.67 -35.66 -17.34
N SER A 531 -13.82 -35.79 -16.64
CA SER A 531 -15.15 -35.59 -17.24
C SER A 531 -15.33 -34.23 -17.94
N SER A 532 -14.55 -33.21 -17.55
CA SER A 532 -14.59 -31.88 -18.17
C SER A 532 -13.84 -31.82 -19.51
N VAL A 533 -12.92 -32.74 -19.77
CA VAL A 533 -12.05 -32.75 -20.98
C VAL A 533 -12.23 -33.93 -21.92
N ILE A 534 -13.01 -34.94 -21.54
CA ILE A 534 -13.24 -36.15 -22.36
C ILE A 534 -13.66 -35.84 -23.79
N HIS A 535 -14.39 -34.75 -24.00
CA HIS A 535 -14.97 -34.37 -25.30
C HIS A 535 -14.13 -33.34 -26.06
N THR A 536 -12.91 -33.04 -25.59
CA THR A 536 -12.00 -32.14 -26.30
C THR A 536 -11.33 -32.89 -27.47
N ASP A 537 -10.90 -32.13 -28.50
CA ASP A 537 -10.24 -32.71 -29.66
C ASP A 537 -8.94 -33.43 -29.30
N ARG A 538 -8.20 -32.89 -28.33
CA ARG A 538 -6.98 -33.49 -27.80
C ARG A 538 -6.86 -33.16 -26.31
N ILE A 539 -6.23 -34.04 -25.57
CA ILE A 539 -5.91 -33.88 -24.15
C ILE A 539 -4.39 -33.87 -24.00
N VAL A 540 -3.88 -32.88 -23.30
CA VAL A 540 -2.47 -32.73 -22.92
C VAL A 540 -2.32 -33.15 -21.48
N ILE A 541 -1.46 -34.14 -21.22
CA ILE A 541 -1.10 -34.56 -19.85
C ILE A 541 0.16 -33.84 -19.46
N LEU A 542 0.05 -32.99 -18.40
CA LEU A 542 1.19 -32.32 -17.80
C LEU A 542 1.60 -33.06 -16.51
N ASP A 543 2.88 -33.40 -16.42
CA ASP A 543 3.48 -33.99 -15.25
C ASP A 543 4.83 -33.33 -14.95
N ASP A 544 5.02 -32.89 -13.70
CA ASP A 544 6.23 -32.19 -13.22
C ASP A 544 6.74 -31.10 -14.19
N GLY A 545 5.82 -30.28 -14.71
CA GLY A 545 6.13 -29.16 -15.62
C GLY A 545 6.54 -29.56 -17.03
N LYS A 546 6.33 -30.80 -17.44
CA LYS A 546 6.57 -31.32 -18.79
C LYS A 546 5.31 -31.89 -19.41
N ILE A 547 5.24 -31.88 -20.73
CA ILE A 547 4.23 -32.63 -21.43
C ILE A 547 4.63 -34.10 -21.39
N HIS A 548 3.80 -34.91 -20.74
CA HIS A 548 3.98 -36.35 -20.67
C HIS A 548 3.46 -37.01 -21.91
N ASN A 549 2.23 -36.68 -22.31
CA ASN A 549 1.61 -37.25 -23.52
C ASN A 549 0.52 -36.31 -24.07
N ILE A 550 0.18 -36.48 -25.35
CA ILE A 550 -0.89 -35.74 -26.03
C ILE A 550 -1.68 -36.72 -26.91
N GLY A 551 -2.99 -36.83 -26.69
CA GLY A 551 -3.84 -37.73 -27.47
C GLY A 551 -5.32 -37.43 -27.34
N THR A 552 -6.17 -38.21 -28.01
CA THR A 552 -7.60 -38.24 -27.73
C THR A 552 -7.90 -39.04 -26.46
N HIS A 553 -9.08 -38.85 -25.86
CA HIS A 553 -9.50 -39.63 -24.71
C HIS A 553 -9.33 -41.15 -24.91
N GLU A 554 -9.74 -41.66 -26.06
CA GLU A 554 -9.68 -43.10 -26.39
C GLU A 554 -8.24 -43.60 -26.53
N GLN A 555 -7.33 -42.80 -27.10
CA GLN A 555 -5.92 -43.12 -27.23
C GLN A 555 -5.25 -43.17 -25.87
N LEU A 556 -5.41 -42.09 -25.09
CA LEU A 556 -4.78 -41.99 -23.76
C LEU A 556 -5.29 -43.03 -22.77
N LEU A 557 -6.58 -43.39 -22.87
CA LEU A 557 -7.14 -44.46 -22.03
C LEU A 557 -6.56 -45.83 -22.32
N LYS A 558 -6.06 -46.07 -23.55
CA LYS A 558 -5.42 -47.32 -23.94
C LYS A 558 -3.92 -47.36 -23.71
N GLU A 559 -3.24 -46.22 -23.89
CA GLU A 559 -1.79 -46.16 -24.06
C GLU A 559 -1.07 -45.48 -22.90
N ASP A 560 -1.77 -44.69 -22.04
CA ASP A 560 -1.14 -43.85 -21.03
C ASP A 560 -1.51 -44.27 -19.61
N ALA A 561 -0.53 -44.74 -18.84
CA ALA A 561 -0.72 -45.23 -17.49
C ALA A 561 -1.17 -44.14 -16.50
N ILE A 562 -0.63 -42.92 -16.65
CA ILE A 562 -0.99 -41.78 -15.76
C ILE A 562 -2.45 -41.40 -16.00
N TYR A 563 -2.86 -41.32 -17.28
CA TYR A 563 -4.24 -41.02 -17.62
C TYR A 563 -5.22 -42.08 -17.12
N GLN A 564 -4.85 -43.36 -17.27
CA GLN A 564 -5.64 -44.50 -16.77
C GLN A 564 -5.81 -44.43 -15.24
N GLU A 565 -4.75 -44.14 -14.51
CA GLU A 565 -4.78 -44.00 -13.03
C GLU A 565 -5.70 -42.85 -12.59
N ILE A 566 -5.57 -41.66 -13.19
CA ILE A 566 -6.42 -40.51 -12.90
C ILE A 566 -7.88 -40.84 -13.23
N TYR A 567 -8.14 -41.45 -14.38
CA TYR A 567 -9.49 -41.85 -14.82
C TYR A 567 -10.11 -42.88 -13.86
N ALA A 568 -9.38 -43.94 -13.52
CA ALA A 568 -9.85 -44.98 -12.61
C ALA A 568 -10.13 -44.46 -11.21
N SER A 569 -9.29 -43.56 -10.70
CA SER A 569 -9.49 -42.94 -9.38
C SER A 569 -10.75 -42.10 -9.32
N GLN A 570 -11.07 -41.36 -10.39
CA GLN A 570 -12.26 -40.49 -10.45
C GLN A 570 -13.55 -41.30 -10.71
N MET A 571 -13.49 -42.40 -11.44
CA MET A 571 -14.65 -43.28 -11.69
C MET A 571 -15.00 -44.13 -10.48
N LYS A 572 -14.02 -44.58 -9.68
CA LYS A 572 -14.28 -45.30 -8.43
C LYS A 572 -14.92 -44.42 -7.35
N GLY A 573 -14.60 -43.13 -7.27
CA GLY A 573 -15.24 -42.16 -6.38
C GLY A 573 -16.68 -41.81 -6.78
N GLY A 574 -17.04 -41.90 -8.06
CA GLY A 574 -18.40 -41.63 -8.54
C GLY A 574 -19.43 -42.75 -8.29
N ASN A 575 -18.97 -43.97 -8.01
CA ASN A 575 -19.86 -45.12 -7.73
C ASN A 575 -20.15 -45.31 -6.23
N SER A 576 -19.46 -44.63 -5.34
CA SER A 576 -19.71 -44.71 -3.87
C SER A 576 -20.85 -43.82 -3.38
N ASP A 577 -21.27 -42.83 -4.15
CA ASP A 577 -22.40 -41.96 -3.78
C ASP A 577 -23.77 -42.42 -4.29
N GLY A 578 -23.85 -43.63 -4.88
CA GLY A 578 -25.07 -44.17 -5.53
C GLY A 578 -25.65 -45.43 -4.90
N ILE A 579 -25.06 -46.01 -3.83
CA ILE A 579 -25.57 -47.28 -3.25
C ILE A 579 -25.58 -47.19 -1.72
N GLU A 580 -26.28 -46.20 -1.18
CA GLU A 580 -26.73 -46.25 0.22
C GLU A 580 -27.95 -45.35 0.37
N ASN A 581 -29.09 -45.78 -0.19
CA ASN A 581 -30.43 -45.33 0.22
C ASN A 581 -31.50 -46.25 -0.35
N GLU A 582 -31.45 -47.52 0.00
CA GLU A 582 -32.64 -48.41 0.10
C GLU A 582 -32.32 -49.44 1.17
N GLU A 583 -32.76 -49.17 2.37
CA GLU A 583 -33.09 -50.04 3.50
C GLU A 583 -32.78 -49.31 4.84
N CYS A 584 -33.74 -48.50 5.31
CA CYS A 584 -34.37 -48.56 6.64
C CYS A 584 -35.39 -47.45 6.78
#